data_d2f1919403b800b8e994f4e38eb54a9c
#
_entry.id   d2f1919403b800b8e994f4e38eb54a9c
#
_cell.length_a   1.000
_cell.length_b   1.000
_cell.length_c   1.000
_cell.angle_alpha   90.00
_cell.angle_beta   90.00
_cell.angle_gamma   90.00
#
_symmetry.space_group_name_H-M   'P 1'
#
loop_
_entity.id
_entity.type
_entity.pdbx_description
1 polymer ?
#
loop_
_entity_poly.entity_id
_entity_poly.type
_entity_poly.pdbx_seq_one_letter_code
_entity_poly.pdbx_strand_id
1 'polypeptide(L)'
;MLPSSCPSCQSQLQVKCLKCSNCGTEVTGSYDLPILARLPEEDQQFILRFVKSSGSLKEMAAQMKLSYPTVRNLLNEIISKID
;
A
#
# COMPACT_ATOMS: atom_id res chain seq x y z
N MET A 1 10.68 -3.88 -1.12
CA MET A 1 9.43 -3.50 -0.44
C MET A 1 9.72 -2.77 0.87
N LEU A 2 8.96 -1.73 1.17
CA LEU A 2 9.13 -0.96 2.38
C LEU A 2 8.40 -1.65 3.55
N PRO A 3 9.10 -2.05 4.64
CA PRO A 3 8.42 -2.62 5.80
C PRO A 3 7.60 -1.54 6.52
N SER A 4 6.39 -1.89 6.95
CA SER A 4 5.49 -0.95 7.62
C SER A 4 5.18 -1.34 9.06
N SER A 5 5.39 -2.60 9.45
CA SER A 5 5.12 -3.08 10.80
C SER A 5 6.38 -3.65 11.45
N CYS A 6 6.48 -3.46 12.76
CA CYS A 6 7.62 -3.95 13.54
C CYS A 6 7.60 -5.48 13.61
N PRO A 7 8.70 -6.16 13.25
CA PRO A 7 8.76 -7.62 13.35
C PRO A 7 8.74 -8.15 14.79
N SER A 8 9.02 -7.29 15.77
CA SER A 8 9.04 -7.70 17.19
C SER A 8 7.69 -7.54 17.85
N CYS A 9 7.03 -6.39 17.71
CA CYS A 9 5.79 -6.09 18.42
C CYS A 9 4.61 -5.79 17.50
N GLN A 10 4.84 -5.74 16.18
CA GLN A 10 3.82 -5.51 15.15
C GLN A 10 3.18 -4.11 15.20
N SER A 11 3.78 -3.19 15.94
CA SER A 11 3.36 -1.80 15.91
C SER A 11 3.76 -1.13 14.62
N GLN A 12 3.15 0.00 14.31
CA GLN A 12 3.44 0.78 13.12
C GLN A 12 4.87 1.32 13.16
N LEU A 13 5.61 1.12 12.08
CA LEU A 13 6.95 1.69 11.95
C LEU A 13 6.87 3.13 11.47
N GLN A 14 7.88 3.93 11.90
CA GLN A 14 8.07 5.30 11.44
C GLN A 14 9.34 5.37 10.59
N VAL A 15 9.45 6.40 9.76
CA VAL A 15 10.65 6.66 8.97
C VAL A 15 11.64 7.44 9.82
N LYS A 16 12.85 6.90 9.97
CA LYS A 16 13.94 7.58 10.69
C LYS A 16 14.84 8.34 9.72
N CYS A 17 15.15 7.77 8.57
CA CYS A 17 16.11 8.36 7.64
C CYS A 17 15.73 8.06 6.20
N LEU A 18 15.82 9.08 5.36
CA LEU A 18 15.68 8.96 3.92
C LEU A 18 16.96 9.47 3.28
N LYS A 19 17.45 8.76 2.26
CA LYS A 19 18.70 9.11 1.59
C LYS A 19 18.46 9.43 0.12
N CYS A 20 19.04 10.51 -0.34
CA CYS A 20 19.02 10.84 -1.76
C CYS A 20 19.98 9.93 -2.52
N SER A 21 19.47 9.19 -3.51
CA SER A 21 20.27 8.27 -4.30
C SER A 21 21.22 9.00 -5.26
N ASN A 22 20.97 10.29 -5.53
CA ASN A 22 21.78 11.08 -6.45
C ASN A 22 22.96 11.74 -5.74
N CYS A 23 22.72 12.46 -4.65
CA CYS A 23 23.77 13.24 -3.97
C CYS A 23 24.14 12.73 -2.57
N GLY A 24 23.45 11.71 -2.07
CA GLY A 24 23.74 11.14 -0.76
C GLY A 24 23.20 11.93 0.42
N THR A 25 22.49 13.03 0.19
CA THR A 25 21.87 13.80 1.27
C THR A 25 20.94 12.92 2.09
N GLU A 26 21.02 13.02 3.42
CA GLU A 26 20.16 12.27 4.32
C GLU A 26 19.20 13.21 5.05
N VAL A 27 17.94 12.80 5.13
CA VAL A 27 16.90 13.50 5.89
C VAL A 27 16.53 12.59 7.05
N THR A 28 16.87 13.01 8.25
CA THR A 28 16.67 12.21 9.47
C THR A 28 15.65 12.87 10.37
N GLY A 29 14.81 12.07 10.99
CA GLY A 29 13.79 12.57 11.91
C GLY A 29 12.91 11.43 12.42
N SER A 30 11.67 11.75 12.70
CA SER A 30 10.66 10.76 13.11
C SER A 30 9.39 11.11 12.34
N TYR A 31 9.18 10.40 11.23
CA TYR A 31 8.08 10.69 10.30
C TYR A 31 7.13 9.52 10.25
N ASP A 32 5.84 9.80 10.35
CA ASP A 32 4.83 8.77 10.17
C ASP A 32 4.72 8.39 8.70
N LEU A 33 4.48 7.11 8.44
CA LEU A 33 4.16 6.66 7.09
C LEU A 33 2.79 7.21 6.67
N PRO A 34 2.65 7.65 5.41
CA PRO A 34 1.32 8.02 4.90
C PRO A 34 0.39 6.80 4.88
N ILE A 35 -0.91 7.06 4.90
CA ILE A 35 -1.92 5.99 5.02
C ILE A 35 -1.70 4.85 4.04
N LEU A 36 -1.47 5.17 2.76
CA LEU A 36 -1.28 4.13 1.75
C LEU A 36 -0.03 3.28 1.98
N ALA A 37 1.03 3.87 2.54
CA ALA A 37 2.25 3.15 2.84
C ALA A 37 2.14 2.24 4.08
N ARG A 38 1.10 2.42 4.89
CA ARG A 38 0.82 1.56 6.05
C ARG A 38 0.13 0.27 5.68
N LEU A 39 -0.44 0.18 4.48
CA LEU A 39 -1.13 -1.01 4.01
C LEU A 39 -0.13 -2.14 3.71
N PRO A 40 -0.55 -3.42 3.82
CA PRO A 40 0.26 -4.54 3.35
C PRO A 40 0.60 -4.39 1.86
N GLU A 41 1.68 -5.04 1.44
CA GLU A 41 2.14 -4.94 0.05
C GLU A 41 1.07 -5.36 -0.96
N GLU A 42 0.36 -6.45 -0.68
CA GLU A 42 -0.71 -6.92 -1.57
C GLU A 42 -1.81 -5.89 -1.74
N ASP A 43 -2.15 -5.14 -0.69
CA ASP A 43 -3.14 -4.07 -0.78
C ASP A 43 -2.63 -2.90 -1.60
N GLN A 44 -1.35 -2.54 -1.44
CA GLN A 44 -0.73 -1.49 -2.25
C GLN A 44 -0.72 -1.87 -3.72
N GLN A 45 -0.40 -3.12 -4.04
CA GLN A 45 -0.41 -3.61 -5.42
C GLN A 45 -1.82 -3.61 -6.00
N PHE A 46 -2.82 -3.94 -5.20
CA PHE A 46 -4.22 -3.88 -5.62
C PHE A 46 -4.61 -2.45 -5.99
N ILE A 47 -4.30 -1.49 -5.11
CA ILE A 47 -4.61 -0.07 -5.35
C ILE A 47 -3.91 0.43 -6.61
N LEU A 48 -2.64 0.07 -6.81
CA LEU A 48 -1.89 0.46 -7.98
C LEU A 48 -2.57 -0.05 -9.26
N ARG A 49 -3.00 -1.31 -9.25
CA ARG A 49 -3.72 -1.92 -10.38
C ARG A 49 -5.06 -1.24 -10.61
N PHE A 50 -5.77 -0.92 -9.54
CA PHE A 50 -7.06 -0.21 -9.61
C PHE A 50 -6.90 1.15 -10.29
N VAL A 51 -5.89 1.92 -9.89
CA VAL A 51 -5.62 3.23 -10.50
C VAL A 51 -5.22 3.07 -11.98
N LYS A 52 -4.38 2.08 -12.30
CA LYS A 52 -3.97 1.81 -13.69
C LYS A 52 -5.14 1.40 -14.58
N SER A 53 -6.16 0.77 -14.02
CA SER A 53 -7.39 0.40 -14.75
C SER A 53 -8.42 1.53 -14.80
N SER A 54 -8.03 2.73 -14.38
CA SER A 54 -8.91 3.92 -14.30
C SER A 54 -10.13 3.69 -13.42
N GLY A 55 -9.97 2.89 -12.36
CA GLY A 55 -11.03 2.60 -11.40
C GLY A 55 -12.03 1.54 -11.86
N SER A 56 -11.70 0.75 -12.88
CA SER A 56 -12.60 -0.30 -13.38
C SER A 56 -12.40 -1.61 -12.65
N LEU A 57 -13.33 -1.95 -11.75
CA LEU A 57 -13.34 -3.24 -11.07
C LEU A 57 -13.62 -4.40 -12.04
N LYS A 58 -14.41 -4.15 -13.07
CA LYS A 58 -14.70 -5.13 -14.10
C LYS A 58 -13.41 -5.54 -14.84
N GLU A 59 -12.59 -4.57 -15.21
CA GLU A 59 -11.32 -4.83 -15.88
C GLU A 59 -10.35 -5.55 -14.95
N MET A 60 -10.29 -5.14 -13.67
CA MET A 60 -9.47 -5.81 -12.68
C MET A 60 -9.88 -7.27 -12.49
N ALA A 61 -11.18 -7.55 -12.42
CA ALA A 61 -11.69 -8.90 -12.29
C ALA A 61 -11.22 -9.77 -13.46
N ALA A 62 -11.27 -9.24 -14.68
CA ALA A 62 -10.78 -9.94 -15.86
C ALA A 62 -9.28 -10.21 -15.77
N GLN A 63 -8.48 -9.21 -15.38
CA GLN A 63 -7.02 -9.33 -15.25
C GLN A 63 -6.61 -10.31 -14.15
N MET A 64 -7.30 -10.29 -13.02
CA MET A 64 -7.01 -11.13 -11.87
C MET A 64 -7.65 -12.52 -11.98
N LYS A 65 -8.48 -12.75 -12.98
CA LYS A 65 -9.24 -13.99 -13.16
C LYS A 65 -10.11 -14.32 -11.95
N LEU A 66 -10.73 -13.29 -11.39
CA LEU A 66 -11.64 -13.39 -10.25
C LEU A 66 -13.01 -12.87 -10.66
N SER A 67 -14.03 -13.21 -9.86
CA SER A 67 -15.37 -12.66 -10.08
C SER A 67 -15.42 -11.19 -9.64
N TYR A 68 -16.33 -10.42 -10.22
CA TYR A 68 -16.56 -9.04 -9.83
C TYR A 68 -16.87 -8.90 -8.32
N PRO A 69 -17.78 -9.70 -7.75
CA PRO A 69 -18.04 -9.63 -6.30
C PRO A 69 -16.80 -9.87 -5.44
N THR A 70 -15.91 -10.78 -5.86
CA THR A 70 -14.68 -11.07 -5.13
C THR A 70 -13.76 -9.85 -5.12
N VAL A 71 -13.56 -9.22 -6.28
CA VAL A 71 -12.72 -8.02 -6.39
C VAL A 71 -13.33 -6.86 -5.60
N ARG A 72 -14.66 -6.71 -5.65
CA ARG A 72 -15.36 -5.69 -4.89
C ARG A 72 -15.16 -5.89 -3.38
N ASN A 73 -15.20 -7.14 -2.90
CA ASN A 73 -14.97 -7.44 -1.49
C ASN A 73 -13.53 -7.12 -1.08
N LEU A 74 -12.55 -7.40 -1.93
CA LEU A 74 -11.15 -7.04 -1.67
C LEU A 74 -11.00 -5.52 -1.51
N LEU A 75 -11.65 -4.75 -2.38
CA LEU A 75 -11.64 -3.30 -2.27
C LEU A 75 -12.29 -2.83 -0.97
N ASN A 76 -13.41 -3.42 -0.58
CA ASN A 76 -14.09 -3.08 0.67
C ASN A 76 -13.21 -3.36 1.90
N GLU A 77 -12.46 -4.45 1.89
CA GLU A 77 -11.51 -4.77 2.95
C GLU A 77 -10.42 -3.70 3.07
N ILE A 78 -9.89 -3.25 1.93
CA ILE A 78 -8.89 -2.17 1.91
C ILE A 78 -9.48 -0.87 2.45
N ILE A 79 -10.69 -0.54 2.05
CA ILE A 79 -11.39 0.66 2.53
C ILE A 79 -11.52 0.62 4.05
N SER A 80 -11.86 -0.53 4.62
CA SER A 80 -11.99 -0.66 6.07
C SER A 80 -10.67 -0.46 6.81
N LYS A 81 -9.54 -0.77 6.18
CA LYS A 81 -8.21 -0.54 6.77
C LYS A 81 -7.79 0.93 6.71
N ILE A 82 -8.30 1.68 5.74
CA ILE A 82 -7.99 3.11 5.57
C ILE A 82 -8.81 3.96 6.52
N ASP A 83 -10.06 3.59 6.73
CA ASP A 83 -10.94 4.27 7.68
C ASP A 83 -10.48 3.97 9.11
#